data_764dc07cf88ef21d6f27f09356ad56e2
#
_entry.id   764dc07cf88ef21d6f27f09356ad56e2
#
_cell.length_a   1.000
_cell.length_b   1.000
_cell.length_c   1.000
_cell.angle_alpha   90.00
_cell.angle_beta   90.00
_cell.angle_gamma   90.00
#
_symmetry.space_group_name_H-M   'P 1'
#
loop_
_entity.id
_entity.type
_entity.pdbx_description
1 polymer ?
#
loop_
_entity_poly.entity_id
_entity_poly.type
_entity_poly.pdbx_seq_one_letter_code
_entity_poly.pdbx_strand_id
1 'polypeptide(L)'
;MGDITITRRHMLGSMGAAAGAIACTAAGEAPQPRFLHGVASGDPLTDRVILWTRITPAASTGDPVKLTWDIATDDSFSTIVSSGETQTDQDRDYCVKVDATGLTPGRRYSFRFRSKQTTSPIGHTRTLPRQDVEKLRFAIVSCANYPQGYFNVYKDVAAQKDIAAVLHLGDYFYEYQDGTYADPRALELGRHVKPLGELISLDDYRTRHALYKTDPDLQAVHAAHPMIAIWDDHEIANDTWKGGAENHDRSGRGGFFRAPRCRDQGLA
;
A
#
# COMPACT_ATOMS: atom_id res chain seq x y z
N MET A 1 -17.31 -59.11 35.31
CA MET A 1 -17.44 -59.35 36.76
C MET A 1 -16.06 -59.25 37.36
N GLY A 2 -15.81 -58.31 38.22
CA GLY A 2 -14.53 -58.10 38.90
C GLY A 2 -14.29 -56.62 39.18
N ASP A 3 -14.97 -56.10 40.20
CA ASP A 3 -14.73 -54.79 40.77
C ASP A 3 -13.34 -54.71 41.38
N ILE A 4 -12.58 -53.66 41.06
CA ILE A 4 -11.39 -53.31 41.80
C ILE A 4 -11.59 -51.90 42.38
N THR A 5 -11.91 -51.93 43.68
CA THR A 5 -11.94 -50.75 44.54
C THR A 5 -10.53 -50.42 45.00
N ILE A 6 -10.02 -49.22 44.74
CA ILE A 6 -8.77 -48.72 45.31
C ILE A 6 -9.04 -47.66 46.29
N THR A 7 -8.80 -47.96 47.54
CA THR A 7 -8.86 -47.10 48.74
C THR A 7 -7.62 -46.21 48.83
N ARG A 8 -7.88 -44.94 49.23
CA ARG A 8 -6.85 -43.96 49.66
C ARG A 8 -6.23 -44.43 50.97
N ARG A 9 -4.88 -44.48 51.05
CA ARG A 9 -4.11 -44.06 52.25
C ARG A 9 -2.59 -44.20 52.06
N HIS A 10 -1.90 -43.14 52.50
CA HIS A 10 -0.51 -43.02 53.00
C HIS A 10 0.62 -43.12 51.96
N MET A 11 1.46 -42.13 51.76
CA MET A 11 2.52 -41.76 52.72
C MET A 11 3.08 -40.36 52.41
N LEU A 12 3.32 -39.60 53.45
CA LEU A 12 4.20 -38.46 53.54
C LEU A 12 5.67 -38.92 53.33
N GLY A 13 6.38 -38.20 52.50
CA GLY A 13 7.81 -38.33 52.34
C GLY A 13 8.35 -37.03 51.72
N SER A 14 8.84 -36.15 52.60
CA SER A 14 9.53 -34.90 52.26
C SER A 14 10.86 -35.18 51.54
N MET A 15 11.04 -34.53 50.39
CA MET A 15 12.37 -34.12 49.93
C MET A 15 12.23 -32.88 49.03
N GLY A 16 12.78 -31.76 49.49
CA GLY A 16 12.84 -30.51 48.75
C GLY A 16 13.75 -30.66 47.52
N ALA A 17 13.22 -30.34 46.36
CA ALA A 17 14.04 -29.97 45.20
C ALA A 17 13.55 -28.60 44.79
N ALA A 18 14.42 -27.60 45.00
CA ALA A 18 14.25 -26.25 44.48
C ALA A 18 14.28 -26.35 42.93
N ALA A 19 13.14 -26.44 42.31
CA ALA A 19 13.01 -26.25 40.87
C ALA A 19 13.07 -24.73 40.64
N GLY A 20 14.25 -24.23 40.29
CA GLY A 20 14.42 -22.90 39.72
C GLY A 20 13.61 -22.83 38.43
N ALA A 21 12.43 -22.23 38.52
CA ALA A 21 11.68 -21.85 37.32
C ALA A 21 12.50 -20.76 36.59
N ILE A 22 13.22 -21.19 35.56
CA ILE A 22 13.73 -20.26 34.54
C ILE A 22 12.49 -19.75 33.81
N ALA A 23 11.99 -18.60 34.26
CA ALA A 23 11.04 -17.83 33.50
C ALA A 23 11.78 -17.35 32.25
N CYS A 24 11.70 -18.13 31.16
CA CYS A 24 11.96 -17.60 29.84
C CYS A 24 10.89 -16.52 29.57
N THR A 25 11.19 -15.30 29.96
CA THR A 25 10.52 -14.13 29.42
C THR A 25 10.85 -14.16 27.93
N ALA A 26 9.91 -14.64 27.11
CA ALA A 26 9.96 -14.35 25.70
C ALA A 26 10.00 -12.83 25.58
N ALA A 27 11.18 -12.28 25.33
CA ALA A 27 11.34 -10.89 24.98
C ALA A 27 10.47 -10.70 23.73
N GLY A 28 9.31 -10.06 23.88
CA GLY A 28 8.43 -9.73 22.76
C GLY A 28 9.30 -9.00 21.74
N GLU A 29 9.34 -9.52 20.53
CA GLU A 29 10.08 -8.90 19.44
C GLU A 29 9.63 -7.44 19.32
N ALA A 30 10.57 -6.51 19.35
CA ALA A 30 10.25 -5.09 19.26
C ALA A 30 9.40 -4.85 17.99
N PRO A 31 8.36 -4.00 18.04
CA PRO A 31 7.52 -3.75 16.88
C PRO A 31 8.39 -3.32 15.71
N GLN A 32 8.17 -3.96 14.55
CA GLN A 32 8.96 -3.75 13.35
C GLN A 32 8.20 -2.83 12.38
N PRO A 33 8.90 -1.97 11.61
CA PRO A 33 8.28 -1.25 10.50
C PRO A 33 7.68 -2.23 9.49
N ARG A 34 6.59 -1.86 8.81
CA ARG A 34 5.87 -2.74 7.87
C ARG A 34 5.49 -2.03 6.59
N PHE A 35 5.49 -2.77 5.48
CA PHE A 35 5.03 -2.31 4.16
C PHE A 35 3.55 -2.71 3.93
N LEU A 36 2.65 -2.14 4.73
CA LEU A 36 1.22 -2.51 4.74
C LEU A 36 0.46 -2.10 3.47
N HIS A 37 1.04 -1.20 2.67
CA HIS A 37 0.41 -0.59 1.50
C HIS A 37 1.03 -1.06 0.19
N GLY A 38 1.85 -2.13 0.24
CA GLY A 38 2.50 -2.70 -0.92
C GLY A 38 3.57 -1.81 -1.55
N VAL A 39 3.83 -2.07 -2.82
CA VAL A 39 4.76 -1.33 -3.68
C VAL A 39 4.08 -1.01 -5.00
N ALA A 40 4.55 0.03 -5.68
CA ALA A 40 4.06 0.41 -6.99
C ALA A 40 5.19 0.94 -7.86
N SER A 41 5.01 0.92 -9.17
CA SER A 41 5.84 1.66 -10.13
C SER A 41 4.96 2.42 -11.12
N GLY A 42 5.51 3.50 -11.68
CA GLY A 42 4.79 4.33 -12.64
C GLY A 42 5.74 5.10 -13.53
N ASP A 43 5.16 5.93 -14.41
CA ASP A 43 5.85 6.87 -15.29
C ASP A 43 7.09 6.27 -15.97
N PRO A 44 6.97 5.10 -16.64
CA PRO A 44 8.11 4.48 -17.28
C PRO A 44 8.62 5.34 -18.43
N LEU A 45 9.93 5.57 -18.44
CA LEU A 45 10.68 6.12 -19.57
C LEU A 45 11.60 5.04 -20.17
N THR A 46 12.40 5.39 -21.16
CA THR A 46 13.29 4.41 -21.82
C THR A 46 14.44 3.95 -20.92
N ASP A 47 14.81 4.75 -19.92
CA ASP A 47 15.99 4.54 -19.06
C ASP A 47 15.70 4.62 -17.57
N ARG A 48 14.43 4.79 -17.17
CA ARG A 48 14.02 4.97 -15.77
C ARG A 48 12.56 4.64 -15.52
N VAL A 49 12.22 4.49 -14.24
CA VAL A 49 10.85 4.34 -13.75
C VAL A 49 10.74 5.01 -12.39
N ILE A 50 9.55 5.47 -12.03
CA ILE A 50 9.26 5.88 -10.66
C ILE A 50 8.88 4.64 -9.85
N LEU A 51 9.52 4.46 -8.69
CA LEU A 51 9.14 3.45 -7.70
C LEU A 51 8.46 4.11 -6.51
N TRP A 52 7.48 3.45 -5.94
CA TRP A 52 6.73 3.94 -4.80
C TRP A 52 6.54 2.86 -3.74
N THR A 53 6.56 3.28 -2.48
CA THR A 53 6.05 2.51 -1.33
C THR A 53 5.64 3.46 -0.20
N ARG A 54 4.91 2.94 0.78
CA ARG A 54 4.64 3.58 2.06
C ARG A 54 5.05 2.64 3.18
N ILE A 55 5.93 3.08 4.05
CA ILE A 55 6.34 2.32 5.22
C ILE A 55 5.56 2.77 6.45
N THR A 56 5.01 1.81 7.19
CA THR A 56 4.40 2.09 8.49
C THR A 56 5.47 1.90 9.55
N PRO A 57 5.90 2.97 10.27
CA PRO A 57 6.93 2.86 11.29
C PRO A 57 6.46 1.99 12.46
N ALA A 58 7.41 1.42 13.20
CA ALA A 58 7.13 0.59 14.38
C ALA A 58 6.51 1.40 15.53
N ALA A 59 6.89 2.67 15.64
CA ALA A 59 6.37 3.63 16.62
C ALA A 59 6.33 5.02 15.99
N SER A 60 5.38 5.85 16.41
CA SER A 60 5.28 7.25 15.97
C SER A 60 6.26 8.12 16.77
N THR A 61 7.56 7.95 16.53
CA THR A 61 8.61 8.77 17.18
C THR A 61 8.83 10.10 16.47
N GLY A 62 8.27 10.27 15.27
CA GLY A 62 8.56 11.43 14.41
C GLY A 62 9.91 11.34 13.69
N ASP A 63 10.74 10.35 14.00
CA ASP A 63 12.05 10.18 13.37
C ASP A 63 11.92 9.75 11.90
N PRO A 64 12.81 10.23 11.03
CA PRO A 64 12.85 9.77 9.65
C PRO A 64 13.18 8.28 9.54
N VAL A 65 12.47 7.56 8.69
CA VAL A 65 12.71 6.16 8.38
C VAL A 65 13.62 6.06 7.15
N LYS A 66 14.78 5.43 7.31
CA LYS A 66 15.71 5.16 6.21
C LYS A 66 15.35 3.85 5.52
N LEU A 67 15.39 3.87 4.19
CA LEU A 67 15.18 2.71 3.35
C LEU A 67 16.26 2.61 2.29
N THR A 68 16.52 1.39 1.87
CA THR A 68 17.24 1.11 0.63
C THR A 68 16.26 0.56 -0.40
N TRP A 69 16.58 0.69 -1.67
CA TRP A 69 15.83 0.10 -2.77
C TRP A 69 16.78 -0.59 -3.74
N ASP A 70 16.32 -1.69 -4.33
CA ASP A 70 17.03 -2.46 -5.33
C ASP A 70 16.15 -2.66 -6.56
N ILE A 71 16.76 -2.60 -7.75
CA ILE A 71 16.20 -3.08 -9.02
C ILE A 71 17.10 -4.18 -9.54
N ALA A 72 16.50 -5.30 -9.94
CA ALA A 72 17.19 -6.48 -10.46
C ALA A 72 16.54 -6.99 -11.75
N THR A 73 17.25 -7.82 -12.49
CA THR A 73 16.71 -8.50 -13.68
C THR A 73 15.98 -9.80 -13.33
N ASP A 74 15.95 -10.18 -12.07
CA ASP A 74 15.36 -11.44 -11.57
C ASP A 74 14.78 -11.26 -10.15
N ASP A 75 13.82 -12.11 -9.80
CA ASP A 75 13.10 -12.06 -8.51
C ASP A 75 13.98 -12.51 -7.31
N SER A 76 15.09 -13.18 -7.56
CA SER A 76 16.05 -13.56 -6.52
C SER A 76 17.01 -12.43 -6.15
N PHE A 77 16.99 -11.34 -6.94
CA PHE A 77 17.92 -10.21 -6.80
C PHE A 77 19.39 -10.64 -6.88
N SER A 78 19.67 -11.66 -7.70
CA SER A 78 21.03 -12.12 -7.96
C SER A 78 21.80 -11.13 -8.82
N THR A 79 21.13 -10.39 -9.69
CA THR A 79 21.71 -9.39 -10.59
C THR A 79 21.03 -8.04 -10.38
N ILE A 80 21.52 -7.28 -9.42
CA ILE A 80 21.08 -5.91 -9.15
C ILE A 80 21.68 -4.99 -10.21
N VAL A 81 20.82 -4.21 -10.88
CA VAL A 81 21.22 -3.27 -11.95
C VAL A 81 21.17 -1.81 -11.50
N SER A 82 20.37 -1.50 -10.47
CA SER A 82 20.30 -0.17 -9.87
C SER A 82 19.89 -0.31 -8.42
N SER A 83 20.40 0.54 -7.56
CA SER A 83 20.06 0.57 -6.14
C SER A 83 20.34 1.94 -5.55
N GLY A 84 19.81 2.21 -4.38
CA GLY A 84 20.07 3.46 -3.69
C GLY A 84 19.46 3.52 -2.31
N GLU A 85 19.64 4.67 -1.66
CA GLU A 85 19.10 4.96 -0.34
C GLU A 85 18.11 6.11 -0.43
N THR A 86 17.14 6.11 0.45
CA THR A 86 16.15 7.15 0.60
C THR A 86 15.68 7.22 2.05
N GLN A 87 14.97 8.28 2.38
CA GLN A 87 14.32 8.42 3.68
C GLN A 87 12.97 9.09 3.54
N THR A 88 12.11 8.84 4.50
CA THR A 88 10.77 9.43 4.58
C THR A 88 10.39 9.68 6.03
N ASP A 89 9.42 10.53 6.26
CA ASP A 89 8.96 10.96 7.57
C ASP A 89 7.45 11.19 7.57
N GLN A 90 6.93 11.69 8.69
CA GLN A 90 5.52 12.00 8.87
C GLN A 90 5.01 13.08 7.92
N ASP A 91 5.83 14.08 7.57
CA ASP A 91 5.42 15.16 6.66
C ASP A 91 5.09 14.63 5.27
N ARG A 92 5.73 13.53 4.88
CA ARG A 92 5.48 12.80 3.62
C ARG A 92 4.52 11.62 3.79
N ASP A 93 3.80 11.52 4.91
CA ASP A 93 2.96 10.36 5.24
C ASP A 93 3.71 9.03 5.11
N TYR A 94 5.01 9.05 5.41
CA TYR A 94 5.92 7.90 5.25
C TYR A 94 5.94 7.29 3.83
N CYS A 95 5.50 8.04 2.82
CA CYS A 95 5.61 7.67 1.41
C CYS A 95 7.02 7.91 0.88
N VAL A 96 7.43 7.06 -0.03
CA VAL A 96 8.70 7.12 -0.76
C VAL A 96 8.40 7.14 -2.25
N LYS A 97 9.03 8.05 -2.98
CA LYS A 97 9.11 8.07 -4.45
C LYS A 97 10.57 8.11 -4.85
N VAL A 98 10.96 7.21 -5.72
CA VAL A 98 12.33 7.10 -6.24
C VAL A 98 12.29 7.18 -7.76
N ASP A 99 13.04 8.10 -8.36
CA ASP A 99 13.34 8.08 -9.79
C ASP A 99 14.53 7.14 -10.02
N ALA A 100 14.22 5.91 -10.36
CA ALA A 100 15.20 4.84 -10.53
C ALA A 100 15.73 4.85 -11.97
N THR A 101 16.93 5.38 -12.14
CA THR A 101 17.60 5.62 -13.44
C THR A 101 18.61 4.53 -13.80
N GLY A 102 19.18 4.62 -15.02
CA GLY A 102 20.24 3.72 -15.49
C GLY A 102 19.73 2.38 -16.00
N LEU A 103 18.46 2.30 -16.36
CA LEU A 103 17.82 1.09 -16.84
C LEU A 103 17.95 0.95 -18.37
N THR A 104 17.91 -0.29 -18.83
CA THR A 104 17.92 -0.61 -20.26
C THR A 104 16.52 -0.49 -20.86
N PRO A 105 16.34 0.11 -22.06
CA PRO A 105 15.04 0.26 -22.69
C PRO A 105 14.35 -1.07 -23.00
N GLY A 106 13.01 -1.08 -22.88
CA GLY A 106 12.15 -2.20 -23.24
C GLY A 106 12.28 -3.44 -22.34
N ARG A 107 12.91 -3.32 -21.19
CA ARG A 107 13.21 -4.44 -20.30
C ARG A 107 12.30 -4.50 -19.09
N ARG A 108 12.00 -5.71 -18.61
CA ARG A 108 11.33 -5.96 -17.34
C ARG A 108 12.35 -6.05 -16.22
N TYR A 109 11.92 -5.63 -15.02
CA TYR A 109 12.72 -5.62 -13.81
C TYR A 109 11.87 -5.99 -12.60
N SER A 110 12.51 -6.59 -11.61
CA SER A 110 11.97 -6.76 -10.26
C SER A 110 12.55 -5.67 -9.35
N PHE A 111 11.74 -5.17 -8.44
CA PHE A 111 12.20 -4.16 -7.47
C PHE A 111 11.67 -4.46 -6.07
N ARG A 112 12.36 -3.94 -5.07
CA ARG A 112 11.96 -4.01 -3.66
C ARG A 112 12.49 -2.83 -2.88
N PHE A 113 11.88 -2.60 -1.72
CA PHE A 113 12.37 -1.69 -0.69
C PHE A 113 12.75 -2.49 0.56
N ARG A 114 13.74 -2.00 1.30
CA ARG A 114 14.16 -2.62 2.55
C ARG A 114 14.38 -1.53 3.61
N SER A 115 13.96 -1.80 4.84
CA SER A 115 14.45 -1.13 6.03
C SER A 115 15.47 -2.06 6.74
N LYS A 116 16.05 -1.62 7.85
CA LYS A 116 16.96 -2.49 8.64
C LYS A 116 16.30 -3.80 9.10
N GLN A 117 14.98 -3.82 9.28
CA GLN A 117 14.28 -4.91 9.93
C GLN A 117 13.30 -5.65 9.00
N THR A 118 12.93 -5.07 7.86
CA THR A 118 11.90 -5.67 7.00
C THR A 118 12.15 -5.37 5.52
N THR A 119 11.60 -6.22 4.67
CA THR A 119 11.63 -6.10 3.21
C THR A 119 10.21 -6.03 2.69
N SER A 120 9.97 -5.19 1.69
CA SER A 120 8.68 -5.08 1.01
C SER A 120 8.36 -6.34 0.19
N PRO A 121 7.11 -6.50 -0.25
CA PRO A 121 6.82 -7.37 -1.38
C PRO A 121 7.70 -7.01 -2.59
N ILE A 122 7.90 -7.99 -3.49
CA ILE A 122 8.56 -7.76 -4.77
C ILE A 122 7.57 -7.10 -5.72
N GLY A 123 7.99 -6.00 -6.34
CA GLY A 123 7.27 -5.37 -7.42
C GLY A 123 7.94 -5.65 -8.77
N HIS A 124 7.16 -5.61 -9.84
CA HIS A 124 7.62 -5.76 -11.22
C HIS A 124 7.34 -4.47 -12.00
N THR A 125 8.29 -4.11 -12.84
CA THR A 125 8.18 -2.91 -13.67
C THR A 125 8.81 -3.14 -15.01
N ARG A 126 8.67 -2.16 -15.91
CA ARG A 126 9.36 -2.19 -17.21
C ARG A 126 9.62 -0.78 -17.71
N THR A 127 10.69 -0.65 -18.48
CA THR A 127 10.99 0.58 -19.22
C THR A 127 10.30 0.59 -20.59
N LEU A 128 10.12 1.79 -21.17
CA LEU A 128 9.64 1.94 -22.54
C LEU A 128 10.71 1.47 -23.53
N PRO A 129 10.33 0.85 -24.66
CA PRO A 129 11.24 0.54 -25.75
C PRO A 129 11.67 1.83 -26.47
N ARG A 130 12.85 1.82 -27.09
CA ARG A 130 13.34 2.92 -27.95
C ARG A 130 12.90 2.81 -29.40
N GLN A 131 12.57 1.61 -29.84
CA GLN A 131 12.24 1.31 -31.24
C GLN A 131 10.75 0.98 -31.34
N ASP A 132 10.26 0.96 -32.57
CA ASP A 132 8.90 0.55 -32.85
C ASP A 132 8.64 -0.86 -32.32
N VAL A 133 7.47 -1.03 -31.73
CA VAL A 133 6.98 -2.30 -31.21
C VAL A 133 5.76 -2.72 -32.02
N GLU A 134 5.71 -4.00 -32.37
CA GLU A 134 4.59 -4.53 -33.16
C GLU A 134 3.26 -4.51 -32.35
N LYS A 135 3.37 -4.67 -31.02
CA LYS A 135 2.19 -4.76 -30.15
C LYS A 135 2.48 -4.29 -28.72
N LEU A 136 1.57 -3.48 -28.19
CA LEU A 136 1.46 -3.16 -26.78
C LEU A 136 0.06 -3.51 -26.28
N ARG A 137 -0.02 -4.05 -25.06
CA ARG A 137 -1.29 -4.30 -24.37
C ARG A 137 -1.35 -3.46 -23.10
N PHE A 138 -2.43 -2.74 -22.96
CA PHE A 138 -2.73 -1.96 -21.75
C PHE A 138 -3.99 -2.52 -21.08
N ALA A 139 -4.05 -2.48 -19.76
CA ALA A 139 -5.29 -2.55 -19.03
C ALA A 139 -5.77 -1.12 -18.78
N ILE A 140 -7.04 -0.84 -19.06
CA ILE A 140 -7.64 0.47 -18.83
C ILE A 140 -8.69 0.28 -17.73
N VAL A 141 -8.58 1.05 -16.65
CA VAL A 141 -9.43 0.97 -15.46
C VAL A 141 -9.79 2.36 -14.97
N SER A 142 -10.89 2.49 -14.23
CA SER A 142 -11.34 3.73 -13.58
C SER A 142 -12.33 3.40 -12.45
N CYS A 143 -12.73 4.39 -11.67
CA CYS A 143 -13.90 4.35 -10.78
C CYS A 143 -13.83 3.23 -9.73
N ALA A 144 -12.72 3.20 -8.96
CA ALA A 144 -12.47 2.18 -7.94
C ALA A 144 -13.07 2.59 -6.59
N ASN A 145 -14.36 2.37 -6.38
CA ASN A 145 -15.02 2.75 -5.14
C ASN A 145 -14.96 1.62 -4.08
N TYR A 146 -14.18 1.84 -3.02
CA TYR A 146 -13.90 0.87 -1.95
C TYR A 146 -15.17 0.32 -1.27
N PRO A 147 -16.18 1.13 -0.86
CA PRO A 147 -17.36 0.63 -0.19
C PRO A 147 -18.40 0.01 -1.15
N GLN A 148 -18.11 -0.12 -2.43
CA GLN A 148 -18.98 -0.84 -3.39
C GLN A 148 -18.58 -2.30 -3.60
N GLY A 149 -17.47 -2.77 -3.06
CA GLY A 149 -17.06 -4.15 -3.16
C GLY A 149 -15.56 -4.37 -3.22
N TYR A 150 -15.16 -5.62 -3.47
CA TYR A 150 -13.77 -5.99 -3.61
C TYR A 150 -13.25 -5.71 -5.03
N PHE A 151 -11.97 -5.39 -5.15
CA PHE A 151 -11.33 -5.03 -6.41
C PHE A 151 -10.90 -6.25 -7.24
N ASN A 152 -11.77 -7.26 -7.37
CA ASN A 152 -11.48 -8.53 -8.03
C ASN A 152 -10.92 -8.38 -9.45
N VAL A 153 -11.34 -7.36 -10.20
CA VAL A 153 -10.82 -7.08 -11.54
C VAL A 153 -9.32 -6.80 -11.51
N TYR A 154 -8.81 -6.15 -10.48
CA TYR A 154 -7.37 -5.89 -10.36
C TYR A 154 -6.55 -7.16 -10.16
N LYS A 155 -7.11 -8.17 -9.49
CA LYS A 155 -6.49 -9.50 -9.39
C LYS A 155 -6.31 -10.15 -10.78
N ASP A 156 -7.35 -10.07 -11.61
CA ASP A 156 -7.30 -10.63 -12.96
C ASP A 156 -6.30 -9.86 -13.85
N VAL A 157 -6.24 -8.54 -13.74
CA VAL A 157 -5.24 -7.72 -14.42
C VAL A 157 -3.83 -8.07 -13.95
N ALA A 158 -3.61 -8.23 -12.64
CA ALA A 158 -2.32 -8.59 -12.07
C ALA A 158 -1.80 -9.94 -12.59
N ALA A 159 -2.70 -10.89 -12.87
CA ALA A 159 -2.36 -12.21 -13.38
C ALA A 159 -1.92 -12.21 -14.88
N GLN A 160 -2.22 -11.14 -15.63
CA GLN A 160 -1.87 -11.01 -17.05
C GLN A 160 -0.40 -10.65 -17.21
N LYS A 161 0.42 -11.52 -17.77
CA LYS A 161 1.89 -11.29 -17.87
C LYS A 161 2.30 -10.36 -19.02
N ASP A 162 1.44 -10.11 -19.97
CA ASP A 162 1.74 -9.35 -21.19
C ASP A 162 1.23 -7.89 -21.16
N ILE A 163 0.71 -7.43 -20.04
CA ILE A 163 0.35 -6.02 -19.82
C ILE A 163 1.61 -5.16 -19.79
N ALA A 164 1.64 -4.13 -20.62
CA ALA A 164 2.73 -3.15 -20.69
C ALA A 164 2.63 -2.12 -19.56
N ALA A 165 1.43 -1.62 -19.31
CA ALA A 165 1.08 -0.75 -18.20
C ALA A 165 -0.42 -0.80 -17.93
N VAL A 166 -0.82 -0.39 -16.74
CA VAL A 166 -2.22 -0.11 -16.39
C VAL A 166 -2.44 1.39 -16.55
N LEU A 167 -3.48 1.78 -17.28
CA LEU A 167 -3.93 3.16 -17.40
C LEU A 167 -5.14 3.34 -16.48
N HIS A 168 -4.99 4.12 -15.43
CA HIS A 168 -6.08 4.46 -14.51
C HIS A 168 -6.61 5.85 -14.85
N LEU A 169 -7.86 5.91 -15.30
CA LEU A 169 -8.46 7.12 -15.86
C LEU A 169 -9.12 8.03 -14.81
N GLY A 170 -8.78 7.86 -13.55
CA GLY A 170 -9.31 8.67 -12.45
C GLY A 170 -10.34 7.92 -11.59
N ASP A 171 -10.84 8.59 -10.58
CA ASP A 171 -11.64 8.00 -9.50
C ASP A 171 -10.92 6.83 -8.84
N TYR A 172 -9.65 7.04 -8.56
CA TYR A 172 -8.84 6.05 -7.86
C TYR A 172 -9.33 5.82 -6.43
N PHE A 173 -9.88 6.85 -5.80
CA PHE A 173 -10.62 6.78 -4.54
C PHE A 173 -11.71 7.86 -4.52
N TYR A 174 -12.65 7.74 -3.57
CA TYR A 174 -13.80 8.61 -3.42
C TYR A 174 -13.76 9.32 -2.07
N GLU A 175 -14.15 10.60 -2.05
CA GLU A 175 -14.10 11.48 -0.88
C GLU A 175 -15.28 11.31 0.07
N TYR A 176 -16.35 10.65 -0.33
CA TYR A 176 -17.60 10.56 0.41
C TYR A 176 -17.44 9.98 1.82
N GLN A 177 -18.36 10.40 2.70
CA GLN A 177 -18.50 9.79 4.03
C GLN A 177 -18.95 8.32 3.94
N ASP A 178 -18.70 7.57 4.99
CA ASP A 178 -19.07 6.17 5.10
C ASP A 178 -20.58 5.95 4.89
N GLY A 179 -20.93 4.92 4.13
CA GLY A 179 -22.31 4.60 3.78
C GLY A 179 -22.90 5.42 2.64
N THR A 180 -22.24 6.50 2.19
CA THR A 180 -22.64 7.23 0.99
C THR A 180 -22.00 6.56 -0.22
N TYR A 181 -22.79 6.36 -1.28
CA TYR A 181 -22.35 5.71 -2.53
C TYR A 181 -21.70 4.34 -2.29
N ALA A 182 -22.32 3.54 -1.41
CA ALA A 182 -21.83 2.26 -0.94
C ALA A 182 -22.82 1.12 -1.25
N ASP A 183 -22.31 -0.09 -1.41
CA ASP A 183 -23.15 -1.30 -1.45
C ASP A 183 -23.37 -1.83 -0.02
N PRO A 184 -24.62 -2.05 0.43
CA PRO A 184 -24.90 -2.54 1.78
C PRO A 184 -24.20 -3.86 2.11
N ARG A 185 -24.05 -4.77 1.14
CA ARG A 185 -23.36 -6.06 1.37
C ARG A 185 -21.87 -5.86 1.55
N ALA A 186 -21.27 -4.90 0.85
CA ALA A 186 -19.86 -4.57 1.04
C ALA A 186 -19.63 -3.99 2.44
N LEU A 187 -20.53 -3.16 2.95
CA LEU A 187 -20.47 -2.65 4.32
C LEU A 187 -20.59 -3.77 5.36
N GLU A 188 -21.54 -4.70 5.19
CA GLU A 188 -21.68 -5.89 6.05
C GLU A 188 -20.40 -6.74 6.08
N LEU A 189 -19.63 -6.75 5.01
CA LEU A 189 -18.33 -7.42 4.90
C LEU A 189 -17.16 -6.56 5.42
N GLY A 190 -17.44 -5.41 6.04
CA GLY A 190 -16.44 -4.55 6.67
C GLY A 190 -15.72 -3.58 5.72
N ARG A 191 -16.24 -3.35 4.50
CA ARG A 191 -15.65 -2.40 3.55
C ARG A 191 -16.09 -0.95 3.86
N HIS A 192 -15.90 -0.54 5.10
CA HIS A 192 -16.11 0.81 5.56
C HIS A 192 -14.95 1.72 5.18
N VAL A 193 -15.25 2.96 4.81
CA VAL A 193 -14.20 3.94 4.50
C VAL A 193 -13.60 4.55 5.79
N LYS A 194 -12.39 5.06 5.67
CA LYS A 194 -11.70 5.83 6.71
C LYS A 194 -11.07 7.08 6.07
N PRO A 195 -11.20 8.23 6.74
CA PRO A 195 -12.05 8.49 7.91
C PRO A 195 -13.53 8.23 7.57
N LEU A 196 -14.39 8.11 8.58
CA LEU A 196 -15.83 7.86 8.38
C LEU A 196 -16.55 9.08 7.79
N GLY A 197 -16.03 10.27 7.98
CA GLY A 197 -16.55 11.51 7.42
C GLY A 197 -16.12 11.71 5.96
N GLU A 198 -16.72 12.72 5.33
CA GLU A 198 -16.25 13.27 4.06
C GLU A 198 -14.85 13.87 4.20
N LEU A 199 -14.03 13.77 3.15
CA LEU A 199 -12.65 14.24 3.19
C LEU A 199 -12.59 15.78 3.10
N ILE A 200 -11.90 16.41 4.07
CA ILE A 200 -11.75 17.88 4.14
C ILE A 200 -10.29 18.28 4.27
N SER A 201 -9.54 17.55 5.10
CA SER A 201 -8.14 17.86 5.40
C SER A 201 -7.18 16.98 4.61
N LEU A 202 -5.91 17.41 4.49
CA LEU A 202 -4.86 16.57 3.92
C LEU A 202 -4.75 15.21 4.61
N ASP A 203 -4.91 15.17 5.93
CA ASP A 203 -4.83 13.93 6.71
C ASP A 203 -6.01 13.00 6.41
N ASP A 204 -7.19 13.54 6.09
CA ASP A 204 -8.33 12.73 5.63
C ASP A 204 -8.02 12.06 4.29
N TYR A 205 -7.50 12.83 3.32
CA TYR A 205 -7.10 12.32 2.01
C TYR A 205 -5.99 11.27 2.12
N ARG A 206 -4.96 11.51 2.95
CA ARG A 206 -3.89 10.54 3.23
C ARG A 206 -4.44 9.25 3.84
N THR A 207 -5.36 9.38 4.80
CA THR A 207 -6.00 8.24 5.45
C THR A 207 -6.84 7.42 4.47
N ARG A 208 -7.63 8.09 3.62
CA ARG A 208 -8.45 7.45 2.58
C ARG A 208 -7.58 6.73 1.55
N HIS A 209 -6.56 7.41 1.03
CA HIS A 209 -5.63 6.82 0.07
C HIS A 209 -4.90 5.61 0.68
N ALA A 210 -4.43 5.71 1.93
CA ALA A 210 -3.81 4.60 2.63
C ALA A 210 -4.78 3.42 2.80
N LEU A 211 -6.07 3.66 3.11
CA LEU A 211 -7.08 2.60 3.19
C LEU A 211 -7.21 1.84 1.87
N TYR A 212 -7.36 2.53 0.75
CA TYR A 212 -7.47 1.88 -0.56
C TYR A 212 -6.25 1.01 -0.86
N LYS A 213 -5.06 1.50 -0.53
CA LYS A 213 -3.79 0.76 -0.68
C LYS A 213 -3.67 -0.47 0.23
N THR A 214 -4.58 -0.70 1.17
CA THR A 214 -4.63 -1.95 1.94
C THR A 214 -5.37 -3.09 1.23
N ASP A 215 -6.11 -2.80 0.15
CA ASP A 215 -6.81 -3.83 -0.61
C ASP A 215 -5.78 -4.76 -1.30
N PRO A 216 -5.86 -6.08 -1.09
CA PRO A 216 -4.86 -7.01 -1.60
C PRO A 216 -4.82 -7.10 -3.13
N ASP A 217 -5.96 -6.95 -3.80
CA ASP A 217 -6.04 -7.05 -5.26
C ASP A 217 -5.51 -5.75 -5.91
N LEU A 218 -5.73 -4.59 -5.28
CA LEU A 218 -5.11 -3.33 -5.68
C LEU A 218 -3.58 -3.36 -5.46
N GLN A 219 -3.11 -3.94 -4.36
CA GLN A 219 -1.67 -4.15 -4.16
C GLN A 219 -1.08 -5.09 -5.22
N ALA A 220 -1.79 -6.16 -5.57
CA ALA A 220 -1.33 -7.12 -6.57
C ALA A 220 -1.14 -6.47 -7.95
N VAL A 221 -2.08 -5.65 -8.42
CA VAL A 221 -1.93 -4.98 -9.72
C VAL A 221 -0.81 -3.97 -9.72
N HIS A 222 -0.62 -3.22 -8.63
CA HIS A 222 0.49 -2.28 -8.48
C HIS A 222 1.85 -2.98 -8.42
N ALA A 223 1.92 -4.14 -7.77
CA ALA A 223 3.14 -4.93 -7.71
C ALA A 223 3.45 -5.61 -9.05
N ALA A 224 2.45 -5.92 -9.88
CA ALA A 224 2.63 -6.65 -11.13
C ALA A 224 3.00 -5.76 -12.33
N HIS A 225 2.52 -4.51 -12.37
CA HIS A 225 2.60 -3.65 -13.54
C HIS A 225 2.84 -2.18 -13.17
N PRO A 226 3.60 -1.44 -14.00
CA PRO A 226 3.63 0.01 -13.87
C PRO A 226 2.22 0.58 -14.13
N MET A 227 1.82 1.55 -13.31
CA MET A 227 0.55 2.24 -13.45
C MET A 227 0.79 3.69 -13.86
N ILE A 228 0.04 4.15 -14.84
CA ILE A 228 -0.04 5.55 -15.26
C ILE A 228 -1.44 6.01 -14.89
N ALA A 229 -1.54 6.88 -13.90
CA ALA A 229 -2.82 7.37 -13.40
C ALA A 229 -3.00 8.86 -13.74
N ILE A 230 -4.22 9.20 -14.10
CA ILE A 230 -4.70 10.58 -14.18
C ILE A 230 -5.77 10.77 -13.11
N TRP A 231 -6.00 11.99 -12.69
CA TRP A 231 -7.12 12.32 -11.82
C TRP A 231 -8.38 12.56 -12.63
N ASP A 232 -9.52 12.21 -12.04
CA ASP A 232 -10.82 12.75 -12.36
C ASP A 232 -11.24 13.71 -11.23
N ASP A 233 -12.49 13.80 -10.89
CA ASP A 233 -12.98 14.76 -9.91
C ASP A 233 -12.92 14.22 -8.47
N HIS A 234 -13.20 12.95 -8.24
CA HIS A 234 -13.26 12.35 -6.89
C HIS A 234 -11.92 12.33 -6.13
N GLU A 235 -10.79 12.46 -6.81
CA GLU A 235 -9.50 12.68 -6.14
C GLU A 235 -9.46 14.02 -5.39
N ILE A 236 -10.43 14.91 -5.66
CA ILE A 236 -10.65 16.16 -4.94
C ILE A 236 -12.05 16.15 -4.32
N ALA A 237 -13.10 16.25 -5.12
CA ALA A 237 -14.51 16.15 -4.70
C ALA A 237 -15.41 16.06 -5.94
N ASN A 238 -16.57 15.39 -5.83
CA ASN A 238 -17.49 15.18 -6.94
C ASN A 238 -17.80 16.47 -7.72
N ASP A 239 -17.80 16.34 -9.04
CA ASP A 239 -18.03 17.45 -9.98
C ASP A 239 -17.10 18.67 -9.74
N THR A 240 -15.84 18.41 -9.37
CA THR A 240 -14.84 19.48 -9.15
C THR A 240 -14.57 20.26 -10.42
N TRP A 241 -14.63 21.59 -10.29
CA TRP A 241 -14.30 22.53 -11.34
C TRP A 241 -13.56 23.76 -10.77
N LYS A 242 -13.03 24.63 -11.63
CA LYS A 242 -12.20 25.78 -11.22
C LYS A 242 -12.77 26.63 -10.07
N GLY A 243 -14.10 26.72 -9.94
CA GLY A 243 -14.78 27.58 -8.97
C GLY A 243 -15.47 26.87 -7.82
N GLY A 244 -15.45 25.52 -7.78
CA GLY A 244 -16.16 24.76 -6.75
C GLY A 244 -16.22 23.27 -7.03
N ALA A 245 -17.10 22.60 -6.30
CA ALA A 245 -17.47 21.18 -6.44
C ALA A 245 -18.93 21.04 -5.99
N GLU A 246 -19.53 19.86 -6.18
CA GLU A 246 -20.93 19.61 -5.80
C GLU A 246 -21.19 19.96 -4.33
N ASN A 247 -20.31 19.53 -3.43
CA ASN A 247 -20.43 19.74 -1.97
C ASN A 247 -19.71 21.01 -1.49
N HIS A 248 -19.45 21.95 -2.38
CA HIS A 248 -18.75 23.20 -2.03
C HIS A 248 -19.68 24.13 -1.25
N ASP A 249 -19.52 24.17 0.06
CA ASP A 249 -20.17 25.15 0.94
C ASP A 249 -19.24 26.32 1.20
N ARG A 250 -19.59 27.50 0.66
CA ARG A 250 -18.84 28.76 0.87
C ARG A 250 -18.93 29.27 2.30
N SER A 251 -19.89 28.78 3.10
CA SER A 251 -20.20 29.35 4.40
C SER A 251 -19.62 28.62 5.62
N GLY A 252 -19.19 27.35 5.50
CA GLY A 252 -18.87 26.57 6.69
C GLY A 252 -17.67 25.63 6.64
N ARG A 253 -17.31 25.05 5.49
CA ARG A 253 -16.34 23.94 5.44
C ARG A 253 -14.97 24.33 4.88
N GLY A 254 -14.56 25.58 5.03
CA GLY A 254 -13.26 26.03 4.53
C GLY A 254 -13.25 26.08 3.00
N GLY A 255 -13.02 27.26 2.41
CA GLY A 255 -13.10 27.42 0.96
C GLY A 255 -12.29 26.38 0.20
N PHE A 256 -12.77 25.99 -0.98
CA PHE A 256 -12.18 25.13 -2.00
C PHE A 256 -10.64 25.28 -2.19
N PHE A 257 -10.10 26.44 -1.84
CA PHE A 257 -8.65 26.72 -1.87
C PHE A 257 -7.85 26.13 -0.71
N ARG A 258 -8.49 25.44 0.26
CA ARG A 258 -7.79 24.70 1.33
C ARG A 258 -7.63 23.21 1.06
N ALA A 259 -8.24 22.69 0.01
CA ALA A 259 -7.82 21.38 -0.49
C ALA A 259 -6.31 21.45 -0.80
N PRO A 260 -5.50 20.53 -0.29
CA PRO A 260 -4.06 20.58 -0.49
C PRO A 260 -3.78 20.66 -1.99
N ARG A 261 -2.97 21.61 -2.40
CA ARG A 261 -2.43 21.59 -3.75
C ARG A 261 -1.55 20.37 -3.87
N CYS A 262 -2.11 19.29 -4.36
CA CYS A 262 -1.42 18.00 -4.49
C CYS A 262 -0.15 18.07 -5.35
N ARG A 263 0.05 19.14 -6.13
CA ARG A 263 1.28 19.38 -6.89
C ARG A 263 2.53 19.52 -6.01
N ASP A 264 2.37 20.06 -4.81
CA ASP A 264 3.52 20.40 -3.97
C ASP A 264 3.85 19.32 -2.91
N GLN A 265 3.03 18.27 -2.77
CA GLN A 265 3.17 17.29 -1.68
C GLN A 265 3.26 15.81 -2.12
N GLY A 266 3.48 15.54 -3.39
CA GLY A 266 3.88 14.19 -3.81
C GLY A 266 2.79 13.12 -3.70
N LEU A 267 1.51 13.47 -3.86
CA LEU A 267 0.40 12.50 -3.93
C LEU A 267 0.15 11.99 -5.37
N ALA A 268 0.90 12.45 -6.36
CA ALA A 268 0.89 11.89 -7.71
C ALA A 268 1.99 10.84 -7.87
#